data_c7ce2a01d6feeeeb75fb71d7dac3130c
#
_entry.id   c7ce2a01d6feeeeb75fb71d7dac3130c
#
_cell.length_a   1.000
_cell.length_b   1.000
_cell.length_c   1.000
_cell.angle_alpha   90.00
_cell.angle_beta   90.00
_cell.angle_gamma   90.00
#
_symmetry.space_group_name_H-M   'P 1'
#
loop_
_entity.id
_entity.type
_entity.pdbx_description
1 polymer ?
#
loop_
_entity_poly.entity_id
_entity_poly.type
_entity_poly.pdbx_seq_one_letter_code
_entity_poly.pdbx_strand_id
1 'polypeptide(L)'
;MYEIVFDGGSLGNPGLGYGSYEVTSGGDVLQRVERQEYGQGVTNNQAEYRSLIGALAWLRQHLGDNASGATVVVNGDSQLVLNQVRGTWKVKNEGLRPFHCQARELANQFGSVTFTWHDRSNSVRRLGH
;
A
#
# COMPACT_ATOMS: atom_id res chain seq x y z
N MET A 1 -14.36 2.42 10.38
CA MET A 1 -13.61 2.66 9.14
C MET A 1 -12.12 2.64 9.42
N TYR A 2 -11.37 2.05 8.53
CA TYR A 2 -9.91 1.93 8.64
C TYR A 2 -9.25 2.78 7.56
N GLU A 3 -8.10 3.36 7.89
CA GLU A 3 -7.34 4.16 6.94
C GLU A 3 -5.92 3.62 6.84
N ILE A 4 -5.41 3.52 5.63
CA ILE A 4 -4.03 3.12 5.33
C ILE A 4 -3.33 4.27 4.63
N VAL A 5 -2.11 4.58 5.05
CA VAL A 5 -1.17 5.43 4.31
C VAL A 5 0.05 4.58 4.00
N PHE A 6 0.49 4.56 2.76
CA PHE A 6 1.65 3.78 2.35
C PHE A 6 2.58 4.59 1.46
N ASP A 7 3.85 4.23 1.47
CA ASP A 7 4.88 4.83 0.63
C ASP A 7 6.02 3.85 0.43
N GLY A 8 6.68 3.91 -0.70
CA GLY A 8 7.82 3.07 -1.00
C GLY A 8 8.79 3.75 -1.95
N GLY A 9 9.99 3.25 -2.00
CA GLY A 9 11.01 3.80 -2.88
C GLY A 9 12.17 2.83 -3.05
N SER A 10 13.12 3.25 -3.87
CA SER A 10 14.32 2.46 -4.14
C SER A 10 15.54 3.37 -4.21
N LEU A 11 16.59 2.95 -3.54
CA LEU A 11 17.88 3.63 -3.62
C LEU A 11 18.59 3.10 -4.87
N GLY A 12 18.39 3.80 -6.02
CA GLY A 12 19.02 3.45 -7.29
C GLY A 12 18.10 2.94 -8.39
N ASN A 13 16.87 2.74 -8.18
CA ASN A 13 15.74 2.41 -9.10
C ASN A 13 16.12 1.66 -10.41
N PRO A 14 16.46 0.34 -10.41
CA PRO A 14 16.33 -0.54 -9.25
C PRO A 14 17.51 -0.44 -8.29
N GLY A 15 17.27 -0.86 -7.06
CA GLY A 15 18.28 -0.84 -6.02
C GLY A 15 17.70 -1.38 -4.74
N LEU A 16 18.19 -0.92 -3.60
CA LEU A 16 17.65 -1.31 -2.30
C LEU A 16 16.27 -0.71 -2.12
N GLY A 17 15.25 -1.57 -2.16
CA GLY A 17 13.87 -1.17 -1.96
C GLY A 17 13.52 -1.01 -0.50
N TYR A 18 12.66 -0.06 -0.19
CA TYR A 18 12.17 0.17 1.16
C TYR A 18 10.72 0.67 1.10
N GLY A 19 10.02 0.55 2.22
CA GLY A 19 8.65 1.05 2.30
C GLY A 19 8.18 1.23 3.72
N SER A 20 7.13 2.03 3.84
CA SER A 20 6.50 2.34 5.12
C SER A 20 4.99 2.30 4.94
N TYR A 21 4.28 1.99 6.04
CA TYR A 21 2.84 2.14 6.05
C TYR A 21 2.35 2.40 7.48
N GLU A 22 1.16 2.98 7.55
CA GLU A 22 0.46 3.20 8.81
C GLU A 22 -1.01 2.81 8.64
N VAL A 23 -1.55 2.10 9.62
CA VAL A 23 -2.96 1.73 9.65
C VAL A 23 -3.59 2.38 10.87
N THR A 24 -4.67 3.14 10.65
CA THR A 24 -5.37 3.84 11.72
C THR A 24 -6.87 3.53 11.69
N SER A 25 -7.52 3.72 12.82
CA SER A 25 -8.99 3.65 12.92
C SER A 25 -9.44 4.64 13.99
N GLY A 26 -10.34 5.56 13.63
CA GLY A 26 -10.85 6.55 14.55
C GLY A 26 -9.78 7.45 15.15
N GLY A 27 -8.69 7.69 14.44
CA GLY A 27 -7.57 8.48 14.92
C GLY A 27 -6.51 7.71 15.71
N ASP A 28 -6.77 6.44 16.04
CA ASP A 28 -5.82 5.59 16.75
C ASP A 28 -4.92 4.85 15.74
N VAL A 29 -3.62 4.83 16.02
CA VAL A 29 -2.66 4.06 15.21
C VAL A 29 -2.72 2.61 15.66
N LEU A 30 -3.11 1.72 14.73
CA LEU A 30 -3.18 0.28 14.99
C LEU A 30 -1.85 -0.40 14.67
N GLN A 31 -1.18 0.06 13.60
CA GLN A 31 0.11 -0.49 13.17
C GLN A 31 0.88 0.58 12.41
N ARG A 32 2.19 0.59 12.61
CA ARG A 32 3.11 1.47 11.90
C ARG A 32 4.39 0.73 11.59
N VAL A 33 4.76 0.70 10.32
CA VAL A 33 6.03 0.12 9.86
C VAL A 33 6.80 1.21 9.14
N GLU A 34 8.03 1.46 9.58
CA GLU A 34 8.89 2.51 9.04
C GLU A 34 10.08 1.89 8.31
N ARG A 35 10.23 2.24 7.04
CA ARG A 35 11.40 1.92 6.21
C ARG A 35 11.79 0.44 6.26
N GLN A 36 10.81 -0.42 6.10
CA GLN A 36 11.07 -1.85 5.93
C GLN A 36 11.87 -2.06 4.65
N GLU A 37 12.96 -2.83 4.73
CA GLU A 37 13.78 -3.14 3.57
C GLU A 37 13.23 -4.31 2.79
N TYR A 38 13.24 -4.19 1.46
CA TYR A 38 12.73 -5.22 0.55
C TYR A 38 13.83 -5.90 -0.26
N GLY A 39 15.12 -5.57 0.02
CA GLY A 39 16.25 -6.16 -0.68
C GLY A 39 16.66 -5.39 -1.93
N GLN A 40 17.64 -5.94 -2.63
CA GLN A 40 18.23 -5.34 -3.83
C GLN A 40 17.39 -5.67 -5.08
N GLY A 41 17.59 -4.90 -6.14
CA GLY A 41 16.93 -5.14 -7.43
C GLY A 41 15.47 -4.73 -7.45
N VAL A 42 15.05 -3.88 -6.53
CA VAL A 42 13.65 -3.43 -6.39
C VAL A 42 13.49 -2.06 -7.05
N THR A 43 12.45 -1.90 -7.86
CA THR A 43 12.11 -0.60 -8.44
C THR A 43 11.23 0.21 -7.48
N ASN A 44 11.12 1.52 -7.73
CA ASN A 44 10.22 2.39 -6.96
C ASN A 44 8.79 1.84 -6.97
N ASN A 45 8.28 1.47 -8.13
CA ASN A 45 6.91 0.97 -8.25
C ASN A 45 6.69 -0.36 -7.54
N GLN A 46 7.68 -1.25 -7.56
CA GLN A 46 7.62 -2.50 -6.81
C GLN A 46 7.59 -2.23 -5.31
N ALA A 47 8.41 -1.30 -4.83
CA ALA A 47 8.44 -0.94 -3.41
C ALA A 47 7.11 -0.34 -2.95
N GLU A 48 6.49 0.49 -3.78
CA GLU A 48 5.17 1.06 -3.51
C GLU A 48 4.12 -0.06 -3.38
N TYR A 49 4.10 -1.01 -4.30
CA TYR A 49 3.19 -2.16 -4.21
C TYR A 49 3.44 -2.97 -2.95
N ARG A 50 4.70 -3.22 -2.62
CA ARG A 50 5.03 -4.05 -1.45
C ARG A 50 4.59 -3.41 -0.14
N SER A 51 4.70 -2.09 -0.03
CA SER A 51 4.22 -1.39 1.17
C SER A 51 2.69 -1.44 1.27
N LEU A 52 1.97 -1.26 0.16
CA LEU A 52 0.53 -1.41 0.13
C LEU A 52 0.08 -2.83 0.50
N ILE A 53 0.72 -3.83 -0.09
CA ILE A 53 0.44 -5.24 0.20
C ILE A 53 0.67 -5.54 1.68
N GLY A 54 1.77 -5.05 2.23
CA GLY A 54 2.08 -5.23 3.65
C GLY A 54 0.99 -4.67 4.56
N ALA A 55 0.50 -3.47 4.25
CA ALA A 55 -0.57 -2.84 5.02
C ALA A 55 -1.89 -3.61 4.92
N LEU A 56 -2.28 -3.99 3.70
CA LEU A 56 -3.52 -4.74 3.48
C LEU A 56 -3.46 -6.12 4.15
N ALA A 57 -2.34 -6.80 4.04
CA ALA A 57 -2.16 -8.12 4.65
C ALA A 57 -2.22 -8.04 6.18
N TRP A 58 -1.57 -7.04 6.76
CA TRP A 58 -1.61 -6.84 8.20
C TRP A 58 -3.06 -6.60 8.68
N LEU A 59 -3.77 -5.70 8.00
CA LEU A 59 -5.15 -5.37 8.40
C LEU A 59 -6.08 -6.56 8.21
N ARG A 60 -5.92 -7.32 7.13
CA ARG A 60 -6.71 -8.53 6.88
C ARG A 60 -6.55 -9.54 8.02
N GLN A 61 -5.32 -9.76 8.46
CA GLN A 61 -5.03 -10.68 9.56
C GLN A 61 -5.58 -10.14 10.88
N HIS A 62 -5.42 -8.85 11.14
CA HIS A 62 -5.90 -8.19 12.35
C HIS A 62 -7.42 -8.30 12.51
N LEU A 63 -8.15 -8.14 11.41
CA LEU A 63 -9.61 -8.16 11.43
C LEU A 63 -10.21 -9.57 11.40
N GLY A 64 -9.47 -10.56 10.90
CA GLY A 64 -9.99 -11.92 10.78
C GLY A 64 -11.29 -11.94 9.98
N ASP A 65 -12.32 -12.59 10.53
CA ASP A 65 -13.62 -12.70 9.86
C ASP A 65 -14.36 -11.38 9.73
N ASN A 66 -13.95 -10.36 10.48
CA ASN A 66 -14.57 -9.03 10.39
C ASN A 66 -14.12 -8.26 9.15
N ALA A 67 -13.11 -8.73 8.43
CA ALA A 67 -12.60 -8.04 7.24
C ALA A 67 -13.68 -7.88 6.17
N SER A 68 -14.54 -8.87 5.98
CA SER A 68 -15.56 -8.85 4.93
C SER A 68 -16.61 -7.74 5.11
N GLY A 69 -16.74 -7.20 6.33
CA GLY A 69 -17.64 -6.07 6.60
C GLY A 69 -16.93 -4.73 6.75
N ALA A 70 -15.60 -4.71 6.60
CA ALA A 70 -14.81 -3.52 6.88
C ALA A 70 -14.76 -2.55 5.70
N THR A 71 -14.77 -1.26 6.01
CA THR A 71 -14.55 -0.19 5.05
C THR A 71 -13.14 0.34 5.24
N VAL A 72 -12.35 0.38 4.17
CA VAL A 72 -10.94 0.77 4.19
C VAL A 72 -10.72 1.89 3.18
N VAL A 73 -10.05 2.95 3.61
CA VAL A 73 -9.59 4.03 2.74
C VAL A 73 -8.08 3.95 2.65
N VAL A 74 -7.56 3.81 1.44
CA VAL A 74 -6.12 3.72 1.18
C VAL A 74 -5.66 5.02 0.56
N ASN A 75 -4.68 5.67 1.18
CA ASN A 75 -4.09 6.91 0.70
C ASN A 75 -2.63 6.69 0.34
N GLY A 76 -2.22 7.21 -0.79
CA GLY A 76 -0.84 7.14 -1.24
C GLY A 76 -0.53 8.21 -2.26
N ASP A 77 0.75 8.40 -2.57
CA ASP A 77 1.20 9.41 -3.52
C ASP A 77 1.56 8.84 -4.89
N SER A 78 1.48 7.52 -5.07
CA SER A 78 1.73 6.88 -6.36
C SER A 78 0.46 6.77 -7.18
N GLN A 79 0.30 7.64 -8.17
CA GLN A 79 -0.85 7.57 -9.07
C GLN A 79 -0.88 6.27 -9.86
N LEU A 80 0.29 5.75 -10.26
CA LEU A 80 0.37 4.51 -11.01
C LEU A 80 -0.20 3.34 -10.20
N VAL A 81 0.27 3.15 -8.98
CA VAL A 81 -0.19 2.04 -8.13
C VAL A 81 -1.68 2.16 -7.83
N LEU A 82 -2.11 3.35 -7.42
CA LEU A 82 -3.52 3.57 -7.06
C LEU A 82 -4.45 3.31 -8.24
N ASN A 83 -4.11 3.81 -9.42
CA ASN A 83 -4.95 3.63 -10.60
C ASN A 83 -4.92 2.20 -11.12
N GLN A 84 -3.79 1.50 -11.02
CA GLN A 84 -3.72 0.10 -11.39
C GLN A 84 -4.55 -0.78 -10.46
N VAL A 85 -4.42 -0.58 -9.14
CA VAL A 85 -5.17 -1.40 -8.17
C VAL A 85 -6.67 -1.08 -8.22
N ARG A 86 -7.01 0.18 -8.48
CA ARG A 86 -8.41 0.59 -8.67
C ARG A 86 -9.02 -0.01 -9.94
N GLY A 87 -8.17 -0.36 -10.92
CA GLY A 87 -8.62 -0.91 -12.20
C GLY A 87 -8.79 0.13 -13.31
N THR A 88 -8.43 1.38 -13.05
CA THR A 88 -8.53 2.47 -14.02
C THR A 88 -7.44 2.38 -15.09
N TRP A 89 -6.24 1.95 -14.70
CA TRP A 89 -5.09 1.79 -15.60
C TRP A 89 -4.70 0.33 -15.71
N LYS A 90 -4.30 -0.09 -16.92
CA LYS A 90 -3.78 -1.44 -17.17
C LYS A 90 -2.37 -1.58 -16.61
N VAL A 91 -2.03 -2.80 -16.19
CA VAL A 91 -0.67 -3.15 -15.78
C VAL A 91 0.06 -3.70 -17.00
N LYS A 92 0.91 -2.85 -17.60
CA LYS A 92 1.69 -3.24 -18.79
C LYS A 92 3.04 -3.84 -18.44
N ASN A 93 3.58 -3.50 -17.27
CA ASN A 93 4.88 -3.97 -16.83
C ASN A 93 4.73 -5.35 -16.20
N GLU A 94 5.38 -6.34 -16.79
CA GLU A 94 5.34 -7.73 -16.33
C GLU A 94 5.86 -7.88 -14.90
N GLY A 95 6.84 -7.06 -14.51
CA GLY A 95 7.42 -7.08 -13.16
C GLY A 95 6.46 -6.60 -12.09
N LEU A 96 5.39 -5.90 -12.45
CA LEU A 96 4.38 -5.42 -11.51
C LEU A 96 3.16 -6.33 -11.41
N ARG A 97 2.95 -7.22 -12.37
CA ARG A 97 1.73 -8.06 -12.42
C ARG A 97 1.52 -8.92 -11.17
N PRO A 98 2.54 -9.62 -10.65
CA PRO A 98 2.34 -10.42 -9.44
C PRO A 98 1.93 -9.57 -8.24
N PHE A 99 2.53 -8.38 -8.10
CA PHE A 99 2.21 -7.47 -7.00
C PHE A 99 0.80 -6.90 -7.17
N HIS A 100 0.43 -6.52 -8.37
CA HIS A 100 -0.92 -6.04 -8.68
C HIS A 100 -1.97 -7.12 -8.34
N CYS A 101 -1.74 -8.34 -8.77
CA CYS A 101 -2.62 -9.46 -8.50
C CYS A 101 -2.80 -9.68 -6.99
N GLN A 102 -1.69 -9.68 -6.26
CA GLN A 102 -1.69 -9.88 -4.81
C GLN A 102 -2.45 -8.74 -4.09
N ALA A 103 -2.21 -7.50 -4.49
CA ALA A 103 -2.90 -6.35 -3.91
C ALA A 103 -4.41 -6.41 -4.16
N ARG A 104 -4.82 -6.79 -5.38
CA ARG A 104 -6.22 -6.96 -5.72
C ARG A 104 -6.89 -8.07 -4.91
N GLU A 105 -6.24 -9.20 -4.77
CA GLU A 105 -6.78 -10.31 -3.97
C GLU A 105 -7.00 -9.90 -2.52
N LEU A 106 -6.04 -9.18 -1.93
CA LEU A 106 -6.18 -8.69 -0.57
C LEU A 106 -7.31 -7.67 -0.46
N ALA A 107 -7.37 -6.70 -1.37
CA ALA A 107 -8.40 -5.67 -1.35
C ALA A 107 -9.81 -6.28 -1.44
N ASN A 108 -9.97 -7.35 -2.22
CA ASN A 108 -11.25 -8.01 -2.40
C ASN A 108 -11.75 -8.74 -1.15
N GLN A 109 -10.90 -8.92 -0.14
CA GLN A 109 -11.28 -9.58 1.11
C GLN A 109 -11.95 -8.64 2.11
N PHE A 110 -11.96 -7.33 1.82
CA PHE A 110 -12.63 -6.34 2.65
C PHE A 110 -14.01 -6.01 2.07
N GLY A 111 -14.88 -5.41 2.88
CA GLY A 111 -16.19 -5.01 2.42
C GLY A 111 -16.15 -3.93 1.36
N SER A 112 -15.30 -2.95 1.55
CA SER A 112 -15.11 -1.84 0.61
C SER A 112 -13.71 -1.26 0.79
N VAL A 113 -13.01 -1.04 -0.33
CA VAL A 113 -11.71 -0.36 -0.32
C VAL A 113 -11.75 0.78 -1.32
N THR A 114 -11.45 1.98 -0.86
CA THR A 114 -11.34 3.18 -1.68
C THR A 114 -9.88 3.59 -1.76
N PHE A 115 -9.39 3.85 -2.96
CA PHE A 115 -8.00 4.27 -3.19
C PHE A 115 -7.99 5.76 -3.51
N THR A 116 -7.29 6.54 -2.68
CA THR A 116 -7.26 8.01 -2.78
C THR A 116 -5.83 8.48 -2.93
N TRP A 117 -5.59 9.31 -3.94
CA TRP A 117 -4.29 9.95 -4.10
C TRP A 117 -4.17 11.16 -3.17
N HIS A 118 -3.01 11.31 -2.56
CA HIS A 118 -2.62 12.55 -1.89
C HIS A 118 -1.21 12.92 -2.34
N ASP A 119 -0.83 14.20 -2.14
CA ASP A 119 0.48 14.61 -2.56
C ASP A 119 1.57 14.06 -1.60
N ARG A 120 2.83 14.01 -2.10
CA ARG A 120 3.94 13.42 -1.37
C ARG A 120 4.19 14.06 0.00
N SER A 121 3.88 15.34 0.16
CA SER A 121 4.03 16.02 1.45
C SER A 121 3.16 15.37 2.55
N ASN A 122 2.02 14.83 2.19
CA ASN A 122 1.16 14.10 3.14
C ASN A 122 1.80 12.76 3.55
N SER A 123 2.40 12.04 2.62
CA SER A 123 3.13 10.80 2.94
C SER A 123 4.30 11.10 3.86
N VAL A 124 5.09 12.12 3.56
CA VAL A 124 6.22 12.53 4.39
C VAL A 124 5.77 12.89 5.80
N ARG A 125 4.69 13.66 5.91
CA ARG A 125 4.15 14.08 7.20
C ARG A 125 3.65 12.90 8.04
N ARG A 126 2.97 11.95 7.39
CA ARG A 126 2.36 10.80 8.09
C ARG A 126 3.36 9.70 8.38
N LEU A 127 4.33 9.46 7.48
CA LEU A 127 5.23 8.31 7.54
C LEU A 127 6.67 8.70 7.90
N GLY A 128 6.99 9.99 7.94
CA GLY A 128 8.32 10.46 8.37
C GLY A 128 9.41 10.38 7.30
N HIS A 129 9.06 10.16 6.04
CA HIS A 129 10.02 10.19 4.92
C HIS A 129 9.37 10.65 3.61
#